data_0a273ea83123f85e2b63e8457bdb2d1f
#
_entry.id   0a273ea83123f85e2b63e8457bdb2d1f
#
_cell.length_a   1.000
_cell.length_b   1.000
_cell.length_c   1.000
_cell.angle_alpha   90.00
_cell.angle_beta   90.00
_cell.angle_gamma   90.00
#
_symmetry.space_group_name_H-M   'P 1'
#
loop_
_entity.id
_entity.type
_entity.pdbx_description
1 polymer ?
#
loop_
_entity_poly.entity_id
_entity_poly.type
_entity_poly.pdbx_seq_one_letter_code
_entity_poly.pdbx_strand_id
1 'polypeptide(L)'
;MTTTPSTTPTVTTVTDPAGRALDSVDALEAGLAEQQYIADRGLATTLFLALKLQKPLLLEGEAGVGKTEIAKTLATMLGTPLIRLQCYEGLDAASAIYEWDYPRQMLYLRTLEVTGAVERERARHDLFSEEFLLKRPLLQAIDAAHDRSPVLLIDEVDRADQELEAFLLELLSDFQVTVPELGTLRAEHVPVVILTSNRTREIHDALKRRCLYFWIDYPTFDKEYRILAAKVPEVPARLARQICAFTQGLREVDLFKPPGMAETLDWARALLALGSRELHDGAVNDSLGVILKYQEDVDQVRGGVAADLIAKATRAAAD
;
A
#
# COMPACT_ATOMS: atom_id res chain seq x y z
N MET A 1 -16.38 -44.85 4.81
CA MET A 1 -17.09 -43.59 5.12
C MET A 1 -16.16 -42.73 5.94
N THR A 2 -15.38 -41.92 5.27
CA THR A 2 -14.42 -41.00 5.89
C THR A 2 -15.13 -39.64 6.05
N THR A 3 -15.46 -39.28 7.27
CA THR A 3 -16.04 -37.98 7.64
C THR A 3 -14.97 -36.90 7.51
N THR A 4 -15.13 -36.04 6.53
CA THR A 4 -14.37 -34.79 6.39
C THR A 4 -14.75 -33.87 7.56
N PRO A 5 -13.80 -33.35 8.33
CA PRO A 5 -14.11 -32.36 9.36
C PRO A 5 -14.57 -31.06 8.70
N SER A 6 -15.77 -30.61 9.02
CA SER A 6 -16.27 -29.28 8.71
C SER A 6 -15.50 -28.25 9.52
N THR A 7 -14.52 -27.59 8.91
CA THR A 7 -13.85 -26.43 9.52
C THR A 7 -14.77 -25.24 9.40
N THR A 8 -15.51 -24.95 10.46
CA THR A 8 -16.14 -23.65 10.65
C THR A 8 -15.00 -22.60 10.71
N PRO A 9 -15.04 -21.52 9.91
CA PRO A 9 -13.99 -20.50 9.98
C PRO A 9 -13.98 -19.90 11.38
N THR A 10 -12.85 -20.02 12.06
CA THR A 10 -12.63 -19.38 13.36
C THR A 10 -12.58 -17.87 13.12
N VAL A 11 -13.58 -17.15 13.61
CA VAL A 11 -13.63 -15.68 13.50
C VAL A 11 -12.53 -15.12 14.39
N THR A 12 -11.41 -14.74 13.80
CA THR A 12 -10.27 -14.16 14.51
C THR A 12 -10.64 -12.77 15.04
N THR A 13 -10.51 -12.54 16.34
CA THR A 13 -10.67 -11.22 16.94
C THR A 13 -9.40 -10.41 16.67
N VAL A 14 -9.52 -9.37 15.83
CA VAL A 14 -8.44 -8.43 15.57
C VAL A 14 -8.48 -7.35 16.63
N THR A 15 -7.35 -7.08 17.27
CA THR A 15 -7.22 -6.03 18.30
C THR A 15 -6.12 -5.05 17.94
N ASP A 16 -6.27 -3.79 18.36
CA ASP A 16 -5.20 -2.80 18.31
C ASP A 16 -4.14 -3.06 19.43
N PRO A 17 -3.03 -2.32 19.44
CA PRO A 17 -1.98 -2.46 20.47
C PRO A 17 -2.47 -2.18 21.89
N ALA A 18 -3.54 -1.40 22.06
CA ALA A 18 -4.18 -1.11 23.34
C ALA A 18 -5.18 -2.21 23.76
N GLY A 19 -5.34 -3.27 22.96
CA GLY A 19 -6.26 -4.37 23.22
C GLY A 19 -7.72 -4.06 22.86
N ARG A 20 -8.01 -2.95 22.18
CA ARG A 20 -9.37 -2.63 21.72
C ARG A 20 -9.74 -3.56 20.55
N ALA A 21 -10.91 -4.20 20.63
CA ALA A 21 -11.40 -5.05 19.59
C ALA A 21 -11.83 -4.23 18.35
N LEU A 22 -11.35 -4.61 17.18
CA LEU A 22 -11.80 -4.10 15.89
C LEU A 22 -12.92 -5.05 15.37
N ASP A 23 -14.03 -5.08 16.09
CA ASP A 23 -15.10 -6.06 15.91
C ASP A 23 -16.29 -5.54 15.10
N SER A 24 -16.24 -4.27 14.70
CA SER A 24 -17.25 -3.62 13.86
C SER A 24 -16.61 -2.71 12.82
N VAL A 25 -17.37 -2.41 11.77
CA VAL A 25 -16.96 -1.47 10.72
C VAL A 25 -16.74 -0.08 11.32
N ASP A 26 -17.59 0.31 12.28
CA ASP A 26 -17.48 1.63 12.94
C ASP A 26 -16.20 1.74 13.78
N ALA A 27 -15.83 0.68 14.50
CA ALA A 27 -14.58 0.63 15.26
C ALA A 27 -13.36 0.72 14.35
N LEU A 28 -13.38 0.03 13.20
CA LEU A 28 -12.32 0.10 12.21
C LEU A 28 -12.21 1.50 11.57
N GLU A 29 -13.33 2.10 11.19
CA GLU A 29 -13.38 3.44 10.61
C GLU A 29 -12.83 4.49 11.60
N ALA A 30 -13.22 4.39 12.88
CA ALA A 30 -12.70 5.25 13.93
C ALA A 30 -11.18 5.07 14.13
N GLY A 31 -10.68 3.82 14.16
CA GLY A 31 -9.26 3.53 14.28
C GLY A 31 -8.44 4.06 13.10
N LEU A 32 -8.95 3.97 11.86
CA LEU A 32 -8.32 4.57 10.69
C LEU A 32 -8.27 6.11 10.80
N ALA A 33 -9.37 6.72 11.26
CA ALA A 33 -9.45 8.17 11.44
C ALA A 33 -8.48 8.68 12.53
N GLU A 34 -8.27 7.94 13.63
CA GLU A 34 -7.24 8.21 14.64
C GLU A 34 -5.82 8.26 14.04
N GLN A 35 -5.58 7.48 13.00
CA GLN A 35 -4.33 7.47 12.22
C GLN A 35 -4.36 8.46 11.04
N GLN A 36 -5.28 9.43 11.05
CA GLN A 36 -5.44 10.45 10.00
C GLN A 36 -5.73 9.86 8.60
N TYR A 37 -6.32 8.68 8.54
CA TYR A 37 -6.79 8.09 7.29
C TYR A 37 -8.33 8.17 7.23
N ILE A 38 -8.84 8.97 6.29
CA ILE A 38 -10.28 9.20 6.11
C ILE A 38 -10.83 8.15 5.13
N ALA A 39 -11.35 7.06 5.67
CA ALA A 39 -11.98 6.00 4.89
C ALA A 39 -13.45 6.34 4.60
N ASP A 40 -13.93 5.92 3.41
CA ASP A 40 -15.36 5.83 3.14
C ASP A 40 -15.93 4.56 3.77
N ARG A 41 -17.22 4.56 4.07
CA ARG A 41 -17.93 3.40 4.64
C ARG A 41 -17.71 2.12 3.83
N GLY A 42 -17.71 2.21 2.50
CA GLY A 42 -17.47 1.07 1.60
C GLY A 42 -16.07 0.47 1.78
N LEU A 43 -15.04 1.33 1.82
CA LEU A 43 -13.67 0.89 2.06
C LEU A 43 -13.50 0.29 3.46
N ALA A 44 -14.03 0.96 4.49
CA ALA A 44 -13.97 0.45 5.87
C ALA A 44 -14.67 -0.92 6.00
N THR A 45 -15.81 -1.11 5.33
CA THR A 45 -16.52 -2.39 5.30
C THR A 45 -15.69 -3.48 4.61
N THR A 46 -15.09 -3.16 3.45
CA THR A 46 -14.29 -4.15 2.72
C THR A 46 -13.02 -4.53 3.48
N LEU A 47 -12.35 -3.57 4.11
CA LEU A 47 -11.21 -3.81 5.00
C LEU A 47 -11.61 -4.68 6.20
N PHE A 48 -12.73 -4.37 6.84
CA PHE A 48 -13.25 -5.16 7.95
C PHE A 48 -13.48 -6.62 7.54
N LEU A 49 -14.10 -6.83 6.37
CA LEU A 49 -14.31 -8.17 5.83
C LEU A 49 -12.99 -8.87 5.47
N ALA A 50 -12.02 -8.14 4.92
CA ALA A 50 -10.69 -8.68 4.63
C ALA A 50 -10.01 -9.23 5.90
N LEU A 51 -10.05 -8.44 6.98
CA LEU A 51 -9.50 -8.84 8.28
C LEU A 51 -10.25 -10.04 8.87
N LYS A 52 -11.58 -10.02 8.86
CA LYS A 52 -12.41 -11.11 9.45
C LYS A 52 -12.35 -12.41 8.68
N LEU A 53 -12.29 -12.36 7.35
CA LEU A 53 -12.26 -13.52 6.48
C LEU A 53 -10.82 -13.97 6.18
N GLN A 54 -9.83 -13.26 6.66
CA GLN A 54 -8.40 -13.48 6.34
C GLN A 54 -8.16 -13.59 4.83
N LYS A 55 -8.82 -12.71 4.05
CA LYS A 55 -8.67 -12.66 2.60
C LYS A 55 -7.83 -11.46 2.18
N PRO A 56 -7.00 -11.62 1.15
CA PRO A 56 -6.31 -10.51 0.52
C PRO A 56 -7.31 -9.46 0.03
N LEU A 57 -6.93 -8.19 0.09
CA LEU A 57 -7.69 -7.07 -0.46
C LEU A 57 -6.94 -6.45 -1.63
N LEU A 58 -7.55 -6.45 -2.81
CA LEU A 58 -7.07 -5.75 -3.98
C LEU A 58 -7.69 -4.35 -4.04
N LEU A 59 -6.84 -3.34 -4.01
CA LEU A 59 -7.19 -1.93 -4.14
C LEU A 59 -6.78 -1.45 -5.52
N GLU A 60 -7.74 -1.14 -6.36
CA GLU A 60 -7.50 -0.47 -7.64
C GLU A 60 -7.95 0.98 -7.58
N GLY A 61 -7.42 1.81 -8.46
CA GLY A 61 -7.76 3.23 -8.58
C GLY A 61 -6.62 4.02 -9.21
N GLU A 62 -6.85 5.30 -9.45
CA GLU A 62 -5.87 6.20 -10.03
C GLU A 62 -4.63 6.40 -9.13
N ALA A 63 -3.53 6.87 -9.73
CA ALA A 63 -2.34 7.19 -8.95
C ALA A 63 -2.64 8.33 -7.94
N GLY A 64 -2.00 8.29 -6.77
CA GLY A 64 -2.11 9.36 -5.79
C GLY A 64 -3.40 9.39 -4.96
N VAL A 65 -4.33 8.41 -5.10
CA VAL A 65 -5.59 8.38 -4.32
C VAL A 65 -5.44 7.78 -2.91
N GLY A 66 -4.25 7.30 -2.54
CA GLY A 66 -3.95 6.83 -1.18
C GLY A 66 -4.04 5.32 -0.98
N LYS A 67 -3.94 4.48 -2.03
CA LYS A 67 -3.97 3.00 -1.93
C LYS A 67 -2.89 2.44 -1.01
N THR A 68 -1.64 2.83 -1.22
CA THR A 68 -0.48 2.39 -0.42
C THR A 68 -0.57 2.86 1.04
N GLU A 69 -1.17 4.02 1.27
CA GLU A 69 -1.30 4.60 2.62
C GLU A 69 -2.20 3.77 3.54
N ILE A 70 -3.19 3.03 2.99
CA ILE A 70 -4.04 2.11 3.75
C ILE A 70 -3.20 1.06 4.48
N ALA A 71 -2.25 0.42 3.79
CA ALA A 71 -1.41 -0.61 4.39
C ALA A 71 -0.54 -0.08 5.51
N LYS A 72 0.04 1.12 5.34
CA LYS A 72 0.81 1.81 6.39
C LYS A 72 -0.06 2.12 7.60
N THR A 73 -1.24 2.67 7.35
CA THR A 73 -2.21 3.00 8.39
C THR A 73 -2.64 1.77 9.16
N LEU A 74 -2.95 0.66 8.47
CA LEU A 74 -3.30 -0.62 9.10
C LEU A 74 -2.16 -1.15 9.97
N ALA A 75 -0.92 -1.16 9.48
CA ALA A 75 0.24 -1.63 10.23
C ALA A 75 0.42 -0.83 11.52
N THR A 76 0.30 0.51 11.45
CA THR A 76 0.37 1.40 12.62
C THR A 76 -0.78 1.14 13.59
N MET A 77 -2.01 1.05 13.09
CA MET A 77 -3.22 0.80 13.88
C MET A 77 -3.19 -0.56 14.57
N LEU A 78 -2.66 -1.60 13.91
CA LEU A 78 -2.56 -2.95 14.46
C LEU A 78 -1.29 -3.15 15.32
N GLY A 79 -0.36 -2.20 15.31
CA GLY A 79 0.92 -2.29 16.02
C GLY A 79 1.77 -3.47 15.53
N THR A 80 1.81 -3.68 14.22
CA THR A 80 2.49 -4.80 13.59
C THR A 80 3.41 -4.33 12.46
N PRO A 81 4.44 -5.11 12.07
CA PRO A 81 5.32 -4.73 10.98
C PRO A 81 4.57 -4.55 9.65
N LEU A 82 4.97 -3.52 8.89
CA LEU A 82 4.64 -3.40 7.48
C LEU A 82 5.76 -4.02 6.65
N ILE A 83 5.42 -5.05 5.91
CA ILE A 83 6.33 -5.70 4.96
C ILE A 83 5.87 -5.30 3.56
N ARG A 84 6.76 -4.70 2.76
CA ARG A 84 6.42 -4.18 1.43
C ARG A 84 7.18 -4.92 0.35
N LEU A 85 6.45 -5.45 -0.62
CA LEU A 85 6.94 -5.89 -1.91
C LEU A 85 6.52 -4.86 -2.97
N GLN A 86 7.49 -4.12 -3.51
CA GLN A 86 7.26 -3.24 -4.67
C GLN A 86 7.40 -4.05 -5.94
N CYS A 87 6.33 -4.17 -6.72
CA CYS A 87 6.41 -4.84 -8.02
C CYS A 87 6.99 -3.89 -9.09
N TYR A 88 7.80 -4.45 -9.97
CA TYR A 88 8.37 -3.78 -11.16
C TYR A 88 8.59 -4.81 -12.26
N GLU A 89 8.69 -4.36 -13.49
CA GLU A 89 8.92 -5.23 -14.65
C GLU A 89 10.24 -6.00 -14.50
N GLY A 90 10.18 -7.32 -14.64
CA GLY A 90 11.35 -8.20 -14.48
C GLY A 90 11.70 -8.55 -13.04
N LEU A 91 10.80 -8.29 -12.08
CA LEU A 91 10.96 -8.82 -10.72
C LEU A 91 10.85 -10.33 -10.77
N ASP A 92 11.98 -11.01 -10.53
CA ASP A 92 12.03 -12.47 -10.42
C ASP A 92 11.27 -12.95 -9.18
N ALA A 93 10.37 -13.91 -9.37
CA ALA A 93 9.58 -14.51 -8.31
C ALA A 93 10.45 -15.08 -7.18
N ALA A 94 11.58 -15.72 -7.51
CA ALA A 94 12.51 -16.26 -6.52
C ALA A 94 13.08 -15.14 -5.63
N SER A 95 13.48 -14.01 -6.24
CA SER A 95 14.04 -12.87 -5.49
C SER A 95 13.01 -12.14 -4.62
N ALA A 96 11.72 -12.35 -4.85
CA ALA A 96 10.65 -11.84 -3.97
C ALA A 96 10.44 -12.71 -2.72
N ILE A 97 10.93 -13.97 -2.73
CA ILE A 97 10.71 -14.97 -1.70
C ILE A 97 11.91 -15.07 -0.76
N TYR A 98 13.05 -15.48 -1.31
CA TYR A 98 14.32 -15.64 -0.58
C TYR A 98 15.52 -15.60 -1.51
N GLU A 99 16.68 -15.42 -0.92
CA GLU A 99 17.98 -15.60 -1.56
C GLU A 99 18.91 -16.32 -0.59
N TRP A 100 19.88 -17.04 -1.15
CA TRP A 100 20.96 -17.59 -0.33
C TRP A 100 22.11 -16.56 -0.21
N ASP A 101 22.60 -16.34 1.01
CA ASP A 101 23.76 -15.48 1.28
C ASP A 101 25.05 -16.16 0.84
N TYR A 102 25.25 -16.23 -0.49
CA TYR A 102 26.45 -16.85 -1.06
C TYR A 102 27.76 -16.29 -0.53
N PRO A 103 27.93 -14.97 -0.33
CA PRO A 103 29.15 -14.43 0.26
C PRO A 103 29.43 -14.99 1.65
N ARG A 104 28.42 -15.09 2.50
CA ARG A 104 28.52 -15.65 3.85
C ARG A 104 28.77 -17.15 3.82
N GLN A 105 28.13 -17.89 2.92
CA GLN A 105 28.41 -19.30 2.69
C GLN A 105 29.87 -19.55 2.28
N MET A 106 30.41 -18.74 1.38
CA MET A 106 31.81 -18.85 0.95
C MET A 106 32.78 -18.55 2.09
N LEU A 107 32.47 -17.56 2.93
CA LEU A 107 33.29 -17.26 4.11
C LEU A 107 33.26 -18.42 5.11
N TYR A 108 32.09 -19.01 5.35
CA TYR A 108 31.91 -20.17 6.21
C TYR A 108 32.75 -21.37 5.72
N LEU A 109 32.68 -21.70 4.42
CA LEU A 109 33.47 -22.76 3.82
C LEU A 109 34.96 -22.54 4.02
N ARG A 110 35.47 -21.33 3.76
CA ARG A 110 36.91 -21.01 3.99
C ARG A 110 37.30 -21.17 5.45
N THR A 111 36.43 -20.80 6.37
CA THR A 111 36.67 -20.97 7.81
C THR A 111 36.80 -22.45 8.18
N LEU A 112 35.93 -23.31 7.63
CA LEU A 112 36.00 -24.75 7.82
C LEU A 112 37.29 -25.37 7.25
N GLU A 113 37.74 -24.92 6.07
CA GLU A 113 39.00 -25.37 5.46
C GLU A 113 40.20 -25.04 6.35
N VAL A 114 40.28 -23.82 6.89
CA VAL A 114 41.38 -23.39 7.75
C VAL A 114 41.41 -24.12 9.09
N THR A 115 40.24 -24.45 9.65
CA THR A 115 40.10 -25.15 10.95
C THR A 115 40.25 -26.67 10.84
N GLY A 116 40.30 -27.23 9.61
CA GLY A 116 40.41 -28.69 9.38
C GLY A 116 39.13 -29.47 9.77
N ALA A 117 38.04 -28.79 10.04
CA ALA A 117 36.78 -29.38 10.55
C ALA A 117 35.81 -29.79 9.43
N VAL A 118 36.29 -30.28 8.28
CA VAL A 118 35.46 -30.56 7.11
C VAL A 118 34.86 -31.96 7.16
N GLU A 119 33.70 -32.12 7.79
CA GLU A 119 32.74 -33.20 7.45
C GLU A 119 31.88 -32.70 6.29
N ARG A 120 32.11 -33.20 5.07
CA ARG A 120 31.48 -32.70 3.85
C ARG A 120 29.95 -32.71 3.87
N GLU A 121 29.33 -33.73 4.42
CA GLU A 121 27.87 -33.84 4.51
C GLU A 121 27.30 -32.83 5.49
N ARG A 122 27.95 -32.61 6.62
CA ARG A 122 27.53 -31.64 7.62
C ARG A 122 27.67 -30.22 7.08
N ALA A 123 28.81 -29.89 6.45
CA ALA A 123 29.01 -28.59 5.81
C ALA A 123 27.96 -28.30 4.74
N ARG A 124 27.58 -29.31 3.95
CA ARG A 124 26.52 -29.15 2.93
C ARG A 124 25.16 -28.88 3.55
N HIS A 125 24.80 -29.55 4.62
CA HIS A 125 23.56 -29.29 5.35
C HIS A 125 23.55 -27.91 5.98
N ASP A 126 24.67 -27.51 6.60
CA ASP A 126 24.80 -26.21 7.27
C ASP A 126 24.67 -25.04 6.28
N LEU A 127 25.23 -25.18 5.06
CA LEU A 127 25.16 -24.14 4.02
C LEU A 127 23.75 -23.77 3.59
N PHE A 128 22.80 -24.72 3.65
CA PHE A 128 21.41 -24.52 3.28
C PHE A 128 20.50 -24.48 4.51
N SER A 129 21.03 -24.00 5.62
CA SER A 129 20.23 -23.74 6.84
C SER A 129 19.62 -22.33 6.81
N GLU A 130 18.67 -22.10 7.71
CA GLU A 130 18.06 -20.75 7.87
C GLU A 130 19.10 -19.64 8.17
N GLU A 131 20.26 -19.99 8.69
CA GLU A 131 21.34 -19.04 8.99
C GLU A 131 21.84 -18.29 7.74
N PHE A 132 21.82 -18.96 6.57
CA PHE A 132 22.25 -18.41 5.29
C PHE A 132 21.08 -17.99 4.39
N LEU A 133 19.85 -18.08 4.88
CA LEU A 133 18.65 -17.72 4.14
C LEU A 133 18.36 -16.23 4.32
N LEU A 134 18.42 -15.47 3.25
CA LEU A 134 17.96 -14.08 3.20
C LEU A 134 16.47 -14.06 2.90
N LYS A 135 15.65 -13.92 3.95
CA LYS A 135 14.19 -13.84 3.79
C LYS A 135 13.83 -12.55 3.07
N ARG A 136 13.19 -12.65 1.89
CA ARG A 136 12.65 -11.55 1.12
C ARG A 136 11.20 -11.27 1.52
N PRO A 137 10.55 -10.18 1.06
CA PRO A 137 9.27 -9.72 1.61
C PRO A 137 8.18 -10.80 1.73
N LEU A 138 8.06 -11.69 0.74
CA LEU A 138 7.03 -12.73 0.78
C LEU A 138 7.29 -13.78 1.87
N LEU A 139 8.55 -14.20 2.03
CA LEU A 139 8.91 -15.12 3.10
C LEU A 139 8.91 -14.43 4.46
N GLN A 140 9.33 -13.16 4.54
CA GLN A 140 9.22 -12.39 5.78
C GLN A 140 7.79 -12.31 6.28
N ALA A 141 6.80 -12.17 5.38
CA ALA A 141 5.40 -12.03 5.76
C ALA A 141 4.81 -13.29 6.40
N ILE A 142 5.34 -14.46 6.10
CA ILE A 142 4.89 -15.75 6.66
C ILE A 142 5.83 -16.28 7.73
N ASP A 143 6.83 -15.51 8.15
CA ASP A 143 7.81 -15.94 9.15
C ASP A 143 7.13 -16.22 10.49
N ALA A 144 7.41 -17.38 11.07
CA ALA A 144 6.93 -17.80 12.39
C ALA A 144 7.45 -16.92 13.55
N ALA A 145 8.48 -16.09 13.30
CA ALA A 145 9.01 -15.15 14.29
C ALA A 145 8.08 -13.99 14.64
N HIS A 146 6.96 -13.82 13.92
CA HIS A 146 5.99 -12.78 14.23
C HIS A 146 5.11 -13.15 15.42
N ASP A 147 4.98 -12.28 16.39
CA ASP A 147 4.04 -12.43 17.52
C ASP A 147 2.59 -12.12 17.13
N ARG A 148 2.38 -11.48 15.98
CA ARG A 148 1.10 -11.04 15.43
C ARG A 148 1.13 -11.08 13.91
N SER A 149 -0.08 -11.11 13.30
CA SER A 149 -0.22 -11.00 11.84
C SER A 149 0.43 -9.72 11.29
N PRO A 150 1.51 -9.79 10.50
CA PRO A 150 2.08 -8.61 9.85
C PRO A 150 1.15 -8.10 8.75
N VAL A 151 1.35 -6.85 8.32
CA VAL A 151 0.72 -6.33 7.11
C VAL A 151 1.67 -6.52 5.94
N LEU A 152 1.27 -7.32 4.94
CA LEU A 152 1.98 -7.47 3.67
C LEU A 152 1.34 -6.56 2.63
N LEU A 153 2.11 -5.59 2.14
CA LEU A 153 1.75 -4.74 1.01
C LEU A 153 2.45 -5.24 -0.25
N ILE A 154 1.66 -5.68 -1.23
CA ILE A 154 2.13 -5.98 -2.59
C ILE A 154 1.74 -4.77 -3.46
N ASP A 155 2.71 -3.88 -3.66
CA ASP A 155 2.48 -2.56 -4.25
C ASP A 155 2.70 -2.60 -5.77
N GLU A 156 1.77 -2.01 -6.54
CA GLU A 156 1.77 -1.97 -8.02
C GLU A 156 1.84 -3.37 -8.65
N VAL A 157 0.97 -4.30 -8.20
CA VAL A 157 0.93 -5.69 -8.70
C VAL A 157 0.67 -5.77 -10.20
N ASP A 158 0.06 -4.76 -10.80
CA ASP A 158 -0.12 -4.62 -12.25
C ASP A 158 1.20 -4.43 -13.04
N ARG A 159 2.35 -4.28 -12.36
CA ARG A 159 3.69 -4.30 -12.96
C ARG A 159 4.41 -5.64 -12.82
N ALA A 160 3.83 -6.57 -12.06
CA ALA A 160 4.37 -7.92 -11.92
C ALA A 160 4.22 -8.69 -13.25
N ASP A 161 5.12 -9.64 -13.51
CA ASP A 161 4.94 -10.57 -14.62
C ASP A 161 3.97 -11.71 -14.25
N GLN A 162 3.66 -12.57 -15.24
CA GLN A 162 2.74 -13.68 -15.04
C GLN A 162 3.30 -14.75 -14.09
N GLU A 163 4.63 -14.90 -14.04
CA GLU A 163 5.30 -15.89 -13.18
C GLU A 163 5.14 -15.51 -11.71
N LEU A 164 5.38 -14.23 -11.37
CA LEU A 164 5.14 -13.71 -10.01
C LEU A 164 3.65 -13.79 -9.63
N GLU A 165 2.73 -13.47 -10.56
CA GLU A 165 1.29 -13.61 -10.29
C GLU A 165 0.90 -15.06 -10.01
N ALA A 166 1.44 -16.03 -10.76
CA ALA A 166 1.19 -17.46 -10.51
C ALA A 166 1.71 -17.89 -9.14
N PHE A 167 2.88 -17.42 -8.75
CA PHE A 167 3.42 -17.66 -7.42
C PHE A 167 2.56 -17.04 -6.30
N LEU A 168 2.10 -15.80 -6.49
CA LEU A 168 1.19 -15.16 -5.55
C LEU A 168 -0.13 -15.93 -5.38
N LEU A 169 -0.60 -16.63 -6.43
CA LEU A 169 -1.78 -17.49 -6.33
C LEU A 169 -1.60 -18.62 -5.30
N GLU A 170 -0.42 -19.25 -5.27
CA GLU A 170 -0.10 -20.32 -4.32
C GLU A 170 0.04 -19.74 -2.90
N LEU A 171 0.88 -18.71 -2.76
CA LEU A 171 1.13 -18.06 -1.47
C LEU A 171 -0.16 -17.58 -0.80
N LEU A 172 -1.01 -16.86 -1.54
CA LEU A 172 -2.22 -16.23 -0.99
C LEU A 172 -3.38 -17.22 -0.77
N SER A 173 -3.25 -18.47 -1.25
CA SER A 173 -4.23 -19.51 -0.98
C SER A 173 -4.02 -20.19 0.37
N ASP A 174 -2.78 -20.53 0.67
CA ASP A 174 -2.43 -21.39 1.81
C ASP A 174 -1.48 -20.72 2.81
N PHE A 175 -1.02 -19.50 2.50
CA PHE A 175 -0.02 -18.75 3.27
C PHE A 175 1.21 -19.59 3.62
N GLN A 176 1.74 -20.28 2.61
CA GLN A 176 2.90 -21.15 2.71
C GLN A 176 3.82 -20.95 1.51
N VAL A 177 5.09 -21.30 1.71
CA VAL A 177 6.13 -21.31 0.68
C VAL A 177 6.96 -22.56 0.86
N THR A 178 7.29 -23.22 -0.24
CA THR A 178 8.20 -24.38 -0.23
C THR A 178 9.60 -23.92 -0.64
N VAL A 179 10.55 -24.05 0.29
CA VAL A 179 11.98 -23.86 0.05
C VAL A 179 12.58 -25.27 -0.10
N PRO A 180 13.18 -25.63 -1.25
CA PRO A 180 13.58 -27.04 -1.53
C PRO A 180 14.40 -27.68 -0.44
N GLU A 181 15.31 -26.94 0.20
CA GLU A 181 16.25 -27.45 1.21
C GLU A 181 15.67 -27.44 2.63
N LEU A 182 14.66 -26.60 2.89
CA LEU A 182 14.08 -26.40 4.22
C LEU A 182 12.67 -26.98 4.34
N GLY A 183 12.05 -27.37 3.20
CA GLY A 183 10.68 -27.85 3.16
C GLY A 183 9.65 -26.73 3.10
N THR A 184 8.41 -27.03 3.48
CA THR A 184 7.30 -26.08 3.42
C THR A 184 7.22 -25.26 4.70
N LEU A 185 7.41 -23.96 4.56
CA LEU A 185 7.25 -22.97 5.61
C LEU A 185 5.83 -22.39 5.53
N ARG A 186 5.13 -22.34 6.66
CA ARG A 186 3.73 -21.88 6.74
C ARG A 186 3.61 -20.77 7.78
N ALA A 187 2.76 -19.79 7.50
CA ALA A 187 2.48 -18.72 8.44
C ALA A 187 1.77 -19.26 9.69
N GLU A 188 2.30 -18.97 10.87
CA GLU A 188 1.61 -19.18 12.15
C GLU A 188 0.56 -18.07 12.36
N HIS A 189 0.92 -16.85 12.00
CA HIS A 189 0.05 -15.68 11.99
C HIS A 189 -0.21 -15.26 10.55
N VAL A 190 -1.42 -15.53 10.04
CA VAL A 190 -1.81 -15.19 8.66
C VAL A 190 -1.66 -13.69 8.44
N PRO A 191 -0.83 -13.24 7.47
CA PRO A 191 -0.63 -11.82 7.23
C PRO A 191 -1.90 -11.15 6.72
N VAL A 192 -2.07 -9.86 7.06
CA VAL A 192 -3.06 -9.00 6.44
C VAL A 192 -2.49 -8.55 5.09
N VAL A 193 -3.07 -9.02 3.99
CA VAL A 193 -2.52 -8.77 2.65
C VAL A 193 -3.30 -7.68 1.93
N ILE A 194 -2.59 -6.64 1.51
CA ILE A 194 -3.11 -5.56 0.67
C ILE A 194 -2.33 -5.58 -0.66
N LEU A 195 -3.06 -5.71 -1.76
CA LEU A 195 -2.52 -5.53 -3.10
C LEU A 195 -2.97 -4.18 -3.65
N THR A 196 -2.09 -3.46 -4.33
CA THR A 196 -2.45 -2.22 -5.02
C THR A 196 -2.22 -2.34 -6.52
N SER A 197 -3.05 -1.65 -7.31
CA SER A 197 -2.94 -1.59 -8.77
C SER A 197 -3.35 -0.21 -9.27
N ASN A 198 -2.64 0.29 -10.28
CA ASN A 198 -2.98 1.50 -11.04
C ASN A 198 -3.64 1.15 -12.39
N ARG A 199 -3.93 -0.15 -12.62
CA ARG A 199 -4.50 -0.70 -13.86
C ARG A 199 -3.68 -0.39 -15.12
N THR A 200 -2.36 -0.31 -15.00
CA THR A 200 -1.47 -0.17 -16.17
C THR A 200 -1.52 -1.43 -17.05
N ARG A 201 -1.85 -2.57 -16.46
CA ARG A 201 -2.11 -3.86 -17.11
C ARG A 201 -3.24 -4.59 -16.36
N GLU A 202 -3.95 -5.47 -17.04
CA GLU A 202 -4.91 -6.37 -16.38
C GLU A 202 -4.19 -7.41 -15.52
N ILE A 203 -4.67 -7.57 -14.29
CA ILE A 203 -4.25 -8.62 -13.36
C ILE A 203 -5.00 -9.90 -13.71
N HIS A 204 -4.34 -11.04 -13.61
CA HIS A 204 -4.94 -12.33 -13.94
C HIS A 204 -6.18 -12.62 -13.07
N ASP A 205 -7.27 -13.07 -13.72
CA ASP A 205 -8.57 -13.33 -13.06
C ASP A 205 -8.47 -14.29 -11.87
N ALA A 206 -7.56 -15.27 -11.92
CA ALA A 206 -7.36 -16.19 -10.82
C ALA A 206 -6.90 -15.49 -9.54
N LEU A 207 -6.06 -14.45 -9.65
CA LEU A 207 -5.61 -13.63 -8.51
C LEU A 207 -6.76 -12.76 -8.00
N LYS A 208 -7.49 -12.08 -8.90
CA LYS A 208 -8.66 -11.27 -8.54
C LYS A 208 -9.72 -12.07 -7.77
N ARG A 209 -9.99 -13.32 -8.17
CA ARG A 209 -10.99 -14.19 -7.49
C ARG A 209 -10.61 -14.59 -6.07
N ARG A 210 -9.33 -14.54 -5.71
CA ARG A 210 -8.86 -14.82 -4.34
C ARG A 210 -8.97 -13.61 -3.43
N CYS A 211 -9.03 -12.41 -4.00
CA CYS A 211 -9.06 -11.16 -3.27
C CYS A 211 -10.50 -10.66 -3.06
N LEU A 212 -10.71 -9.93 -1.98
CA LEU A 212 -11.77 -8.93 -1.96
C LEU A 212 -11.32 -7.75 -2.83
N TYR A 213 -12.26 -7.03 -3.39
CA TYR A 213 -11.99 -5.96 -4.35
C TYR A 213 -12.58 -4.64 -3.89
N PHE A 214 -11.82 -3.56 -4.03
CA PHE A 214 -12.34 -2.22 -3.84
C PHE A 214 -11.68 -1.24 -4.82
N TRP A 215 -12.51 -0.44 -5.49
CA TRP A 215 -12.06 0.68 -6.31
C TRP A 215 -11.99 1.94 -5.46
N ILE A 216 -10.83 2.61 -5.44
CA ILE A 216 -10.64 3.91 -4.78
C ILE A 216 -10.71 4.99 -5.84
N ASP A 217 -11.77 5.77 -5.81
CA ASP A 217 -11.96 6.90 -6.68
C ASP A 217 -11.28 8.17 -6.15
N TYR A 218 -11.22 9.19 -6.97
CA TYR A 218 -10.85 10.52 -6.47
C TYR A 218 -11.79 10.93 -5.34
N PRO A 219 -11.29 11.58 -4.28
CA PRO A 219 -12.13 11.98 -3.17
C PRO A 219 -13.13 13.05 -3.60
N THR A 220 -14.32 13.03 -3.00
CA THR A 220 -15.26 14.15 -3.09
C THR A 220 -14.66 15.39 -2.43
N PHE A 221 -15.19 16.58 -2.72
CA PHE A 221 -14.73 17.85 -2.12
C PHE A 221 -14.64 17.76 -0.59
N ASP A 222 -15.69 17.29 0.07
CA ASP A 222 -15.73 17.18 1.54
C ASP A 222 -14.67 16.22 2.10
N LYS A 223 -14.48 15.09 1.42
CA LYS A 223 -13.45 14.13 1.80
C LYS A 223 -12.04 14.70 1.60
N GLU A 224 -11.80 15.35 0.44
CA GLU A 224 -10.52 15.98 0.12
C GLU A 224 -10.18 17.09 1.13
N TYR A 225 -11.16 17.91 1.49
CA TYR A 225 -10.99 18.94 2.52
C TYR A 225 -10.65 18.33 3.90
N ARG A 226 -11.36 17.28 4.31
CA ARG A 226 -11.07 16.58 5.57
C ARG A 226 -9.67 15.96 5.58
N ILE A 227 -9.25 15.36 4.47
CA ILE A 227 -7.89 14.80 4.33
C ILE A 227 -6.85 15.93 4.40
N LEU A 228 -7.06 17.01 3.68
CA LEU A 228 -6.16 18.16 3.67
C LEU A 228 -6.04 18.78 5.08
N ALA A 229 -7.14 19.01 5.77
CA ALA A 229 -7.15 19.54 7.13
C ALA A 229 -6.46 18.60 8.15
N ALA A 230 -6.57 17.29 7.98
CA ALA A 230 -5.92 16.30 8.85
C ALA A 230 -4.40 16.21 8.58
N LYS A 231 -3.98 16.25 7.31
CA LYS A 231 -2.58 16.00 6.91
C LYS A 231 -1.72 17.27 6.82
N VAL A 232 -2.34 18.46 6.69
CA VAL A 232 -1.67 19.76 6.61
C VAL A 232 -2.47 20.78 7.46
N PRO A 233 -2.49 20.62 8.79
CA PRO A 233 -3.33 21.44 9.68
C PRO A 233 -2.95 22.94 9.70
N GLU A 234 -1.75 23.28 9.20
CA GLU A 234 -1.27 24.66 9.11
C GLU A 234 -1.95 25.46 7.98
N VAL A 235 -2.64 24.80 7.03
CA VAL A 235 -3.33 25.49 5.94
C VAL A 235 -4.56 26.21 6.48
N PRO A 236 -4.68 27.54 6.26
CA PRO A 236 -5.89 28.27 6.64
C PRO A 236 -7.13 27.66 5.98
N ALA A 237 -8.24 27.56 6.72
CA ALA A 237 -9.47 26.91 6.25
C ALA A 237 -9.96 27.44 4.89
N ARG A 238 -9.87 28.77 4.65
CA ARG A 238 -10.22 29.39 3.37
C ARG A 238 -9.33 28.89 2.23
N LEU A 239 -8.00 28.88 2.44
CA LEU A 239 -7.06 28.37 1.43
C LEU A 239 -7.27 26.87 1.18
N ALA A 240 -7.52 26.08 2.22
CA ALA A 240 -7.81 24.65 2.08
C ALA A 240 -9.04 24.40 1.19
N ARG A 241 -10.13 25.14 1.41
CA ARG A 241 -11.34 25.05 0.56
C ARG A 241 -11.03 25.46 -0.89
N GLN A 242 -10.26 26.54 -1.08
CA GLN A 242 -9.86 26.98 -2.41
C GLN A 242 -9.01 25.94 -3.13
N ILE A 243 -8.02 25.33 -2.45
CA ILE A 243 -7.19 24.25 -2.99
C ILE A 243 -8.07 23.09 -3.45
N CYS A 244 -8.96 22.60 -2.59
CA CYS A 244 -9.86 21.50 -2.94
C CYS A 244 -10.75 21.84 -4.14
N ALA A 245 -11.38 23.02 -4.16
CA ALA A 245 -12.23 23.44 -5.27
C ALA A 245 -11.45 23.59 -6.59
N PHE A 246 -10.23 24.11 -6.53
CA PHE A 246 -9.35 24.22 -7.68
C PHE A 246 -8.95 22.84 -8.21
N THR A 247 -8.57 21.90 -7.32
CA THR A 247 -8.19 20.54 -7.70
C THR A 247 -9.37 19.76 -8.28
N GLN A 248 -10.58 19.90 -7.69
CA GLN A 248 -11.80 19.32 -8.27
C GLN A 248 -12.03 19.85 -9.69
N GLY A 249 -11.89 21.18 -9.88
CA GLY A 249 -12.01 21.79 -11.19
C GLY A 249 -10.94 21.36 -12.20
N LEU A 250 -9.71 21.08 -11.75
CA LEU A 250 -8.66 20.54 -12.62
C LEU A 250 -9.03 19.15 -13.14
N ARG A 251 -9.68 18.30 -12.32
CA ARG A 251 -10.12 16.95 -12.72
C ARG A 251 -11.25 16.97 -13.76
N GLU A 252 -11.93 18.09 -13.93
CA GLU A 252 -12.94 18.30 -14.98
C GLU A 252 -12.32 18.78 -16.31
N VAL A 253 -11.07 19.23 -16.28
CA VAL A 253 -10.32 19.60 -17.49
C VAL A 253 -9.79 18.33 -18.14
N ASP A 254 -9.79 18.28 -19.47
CA ASP A 254 -9.21 17.16 -20.23
C ASP A 254 -7.68 17.22 -20.16
N LEU A 255 -7.13 16.70 -19.05
CA LEU A 255 -5.71 16.63 -18.75
C LEU A 255 -5.17 15.24 -19.09
N PHE A 256 -3.93 15.17 -19.50
CA PHE A 256 -3.23 13.91 -19.70
C PHE A 256 -3.19 13.10 -18.39
N LYS A 257 -2.98 13.80 -17.26
CA LYS A 257 -3.00 13.18 -15.94
C LYS A 257 -3.62 14.10 -14.89
N PRO A 258 -4.89 13.87 -14.53
CA PRO A 258 -5.54 14.60 -13.45
C PRO A 258 -4.80 14.42 -12.11
N PRO A 259 -4.72 15.46 -11.25
CA PRO A 259 -4.01 15.37 -9.98
C PRO A 259 -4.76 14.50 -8.97
N GLY A 260 -4.01 13.63 -8.26
CA GLY A 260 -4.51 12.85 -7.14
C GLY A 260 -4.43 13.62 -5.81
N MET A 261 -4.79 12.93 -4.71
CA MET A 261 -4.74 13.52 -3.37
C MET A 261 -3.29 13.83 -2.93
N ALA A 262 -2.32 13.04 -3.37
CA ALA A 262 -0.91 13.26 -3.06
C ALA A 262 -0.44 14.61 -3.62
N GLU A 263 -0.75 14.88 -4.89
CA GLU A 263 -0.42 16.15 -5.55
C GLU A 263 -1.14 17.33 -4.88
N THR A 264 -2.40 17.16 -4.45
CA THR A 264 -3.13 18.18 -3.70
C THR A 264 -2.43 18.53 -2.38
N LEU A 265 -1.97 17.54 -1.62
CA LEU A 265 -1.25 17.74 -0.36
C LEU A 265 0.10 18.44 -0.58
N ASP A 266 0.85 18.03 -1.60
CA ASP A 266 2.13 18.63 -1.92
C ASP A 266 1.97 20.08 -2.39
N TRP A 267 0.93 20.35 -3.18
CA TRP A 267 0.63 21.72 -3.62
C TRP A 267 0.21 22.61 -2.46
N ALA A 268 -0.58 22.11 -1.52
CA ALA A 268 -0.94 22.83 -0.32
C ALA A 268 0.30 23.25 0.50
N ARG A 269 1.26 22.33 0.67
CA ARG A 269 2.55 22.63 1.33
C ARG A 269 3.37 23.65 0.55
N ALA A 270 3.40 23.55 -0.77
CA ALA A 270 4.09 24.49 -1.63
C ALA A 270 3.50 25.91 -1.52
N LEU A 271 2.17 26.04 -1.54
CA LEU A 271 1.49 27.33 -1.37
C LEU A 271 1.77 27.96 0.00
N LEU A 272 1.82 27.13 1.07
CA LEU A 272 2.24 27.60 2.40
C LEU A 272 3.69 28.10 2.40
N ALA A 273 4.60 27.37 1.76
CA ALA A 273 6.00 27.77 1.64
C ALA A 273 6.18 29.08 0.87
N LEU A 274 5.28 29.38 -0.09
CA LEU A 274 5.20 30.65 -0.79
C LEU A 274 4.52 31.77 0.03
N GLY A 275 4.09 31.49 1.26
CA GLY A 275 3.42 32.43 2.14
C GLY A 275 1.98 32.77 1.72
N SER A 276 1.36 31.99 0.84
CA SER A 276 0.01 32.22 0.34
C SER A 276 -1.03 31.95 1.43
N ARG A 277 -1.98 32.86 1.59
CA ARG A 277 -3.14 32.69 2.46
C ARG A 277 -4.44 32.47 1.71
N GLU A 278 -4.41 32.72 0.42
CA GLU A 278 -5.48 32.48 -0.55
C GLU A 278 -4.88 32.24 -1.95
N LEU A 279 -5.66 31.64 -2.85
CA LEU A 279 -5.24 31.45 -4.23
C LEU A 279 -5.27 32.79 -4.99
N HIS A 280 -4.20 33.07 -5.72
CA HIS A 280 -4.09 34.18 -6.65
C HIS A 280 -3.24 33.77 -7.86
N ASP A 281 -3.42 34.47 -8.99
CA ASP A 281 -2.83 34.11 -10.27
C ASP A 281 -1.32 33.84 -10.22
N GLY A 282 -0.56 34.70 -9.52
CA GLY A 282 0.89 34.57 -9.40
C GLY A 282 1.28 33.25 -8.73
N ALA A 283 0.78 32.98 -7.49
CA ALA A 283 1.14 31.77 -6.74
C ALA A 283 0.70 30.51 -7.47
N VAL A 284 -0.46 30.50 -8.11
CA VAL A 284 -0.95 29.35 -8.87
C VAL A 284 -0.08 29.09 -10.08
N ASN A 285 0.15 30.08 -10.96
CA ASN A 285 0.94 29.88 -12.17
C ASN A 285 2.40 29.51 -11.89
N ASP A 286 2.99 30.04 -10.81
CA ASP A 286 4.36 29.73 -10.39
C ASP A 286 4.48 28.30 -9.80
N SER A 287 3.39 27.74 -9.29
CA SER A 287 3.37 26.44 -8.63
C SER A 287 2.65 25.31 -9.38
N LEU A 288 2.15 25.55 -10.62
CA LEU A 288 1.45 24.54 -11.42
C LEU A 288 2.25 23.23 -11.56
N GLY A 289 3.57 23.30 -11.71
CA GLY A 289 4.42 22.13 -11.81
C GLY A 289 4.50 21.27 -10.52
N VAL A 290 3.95 21.75 -9.40
CA VAL A 290 3.81 20.93 -8.18
C VAL A 290 2.58 20.02 -8.29
N ILE A 291 1.46 20.52 -8.83
CA ILE A 291 0.21 19.78 -8.92
C ILE A 291 0.06 19.03 -10.25
N LEU A 292 0.61 19.55 -11.34
CA LEU A 292 0.61 18.95 -12.67
C LEU A 292 1.99 18.37 -12.98
N LYS A 293 2.05 17.22 -13.65
CA LYS A 293 3.30 16.47 -13.89
C LYS A 293 3.68 16.35 -15.37
N TYR A 294 2.89 16.94 -16.27
CA TYR A 294 3.13 16.96 -17.70
C TYR A 294 3.16 18.41 -18.19
N GLN A 295 4.09 18.72 -19.10
CA GLN A 295 4.27 20.07 -19.61
C GLN A 295 3.03 20.53 -20.37
N GLU A 296 2.41 19.63 -21.12
CA GLU A 296 1.19 19.89 -21.89
C GLU A 296 0.03 20.32 -20.98
N ASP A 297 -0.13 19.63 -19.84
CA ASP A 297 -1.15 19.97 -18.83
C ASP A 297 -0.87 21.35 -18.22
N VAL A 298 0.41 21.63 -17.90
CA VAL A 298 0.82 22.94 -17.36
C VAL A 298 0.53 24.06 -18.35
N ASP A 299 0.87 23.88 -19.63
CA ASP A 299 0.67 24.87 -20.67
C ASP A 299 -0.82 25.10 -20.97
N GLN A 300 -1.63 24.03 -20.92
CA GLN A 300 -3.08 24.08 -21.09
C GLN A 300 -3.77 24.86 -19.95
N VAL A 301 -3.34 24.64 -18.71
CA VAL A 301 -3.98 25.25 -17.54
C VAL A 301 -3.51 26.68 -17.31
N ARG A 302 -2.26 27.01 -17.66
CA ARG A 302 -1.64 28.31 -17.41
C ARG A 302 -2.44 29.45 -18.04
N GLY A 303 -2.66 30.51 -17.30
CA GLY A 303 -3.37 31.69 -17.77
C GLY A 303 -4.89 31.56 -17.63
N GLY A 304 -5.63 31.53 -18.73
CA GLY A 304 -7.10 31.65 -18.73
C GLY A 304 -7.81 30.56 -17.92
N VAL A 305 -7.43 29.29 -18.09
CA VAL A 305 -8.04 28.18 -17.36
C VAL A 305 -7.75 28.31 -15.86
N ALA A 306 -6.51 28.61 -15.47
CA ALA A 306 -6.15 28.84 -14.07
C ALA A 306 -6.96 30.01 -13.47
N ALA A 307 -7.10 31.12 -14.17
CA ALA A 307 -7.87 32.28 -13.69
C ALA A 307 -9.35 31.92 -13.47
N ASP A 308 -9.97 31.17 -14.39
CA ASP A 308 -11.36 30.71 -14.26
C ASP A 308 -11.53 29.75 -13.05
N LEU A 309 -10.59 28.83 -12.87
CA LEU A 309 -10.59 27.88 -11.73
C LEU A 309 -10.40 28.62 -10.40
N ILE A 310 -9.50 29.62 -10.33
CA ILE A 310 -9.32 30.46 -9.14
C ILE A 310 -10.61 31.23 -8.81
N ALA A 311 -11.26 31.78 -9.82
CA ALA A 311 -12.54 32.52 -9.63
C ALA A 311 -13.65 31.60 -9.12
N LYS A 312 -13.74 30.34 -9.62
CA LYS A 312 -14.67 29.33 -9.13
C LYS A 312 -14.33 28.93 -7.68
N ALA A 313 -13.06 28.66 -7.40
CA ALA A 313 -12.58 28.25 -6.08
C ALA A 313 -12.80 29.36 -5.02
N THR A 314 -12.62 30.61 -5.40
CA THR A 314 -12.84 31.74 -4.49
C THR A 314 -14.32 31.88 -4.11
N ARG A 315 -15.24 31.66 -5.06
CA ARG A 315 -16.69 31.63 -4.78
C ARG A 315 -17.09 30.46 -3.89
N ALA A 316 -16.61 29.25 -4.19
CA ALA A 316 -16.92 28.06 -3.39
C ALA A 316 -16.37 28.13 -1.94
N ALA A 317 -15.34 28.95 -1.68
CA ALA A 317 -14.79 29.13 -0.34
C ALA A 317 -15.48 30.25 0.45
N ALA A 318 -16.39 31.00 -0.15
CA ALA A 318 -17.16 32.06 0.50
C ALA A 318 -18.48 31.52 1.12
N ASP A 319 -18.95 30.40 0.61
CA ASP A 319 -20.11 29.63 1.11
C ASP A 319 -19.64 28.60 2.18
#